data_3c55398083fe680a6039a7f2c88d281d
#
_entry.id   3c55398083fe680a6039a7f2c88d281d
#
_cell.length_a   1.000
_cell.length_b   1.000
_cell.length_c   1.000
_cell.angle_alpha   90.00
_cell.angle_beta   90.00
_cell.angle_gamma   90.00
#
_symmetry.space_group_name_H-M   'P 1'
#
loop_
_entity.id
_entity.type
_entity.pdbx_description
1 polymer ?
#
loop_
_entity_poly.entity_id
_entity_poly.type
_entity_poly.pdbx_seq_one_letter_code
_entity_poly.pdbx_strand_id
1 'polypeptide(L)'
;MPVLTMGASLGVICKDCGTGYRVSDGGGFIFHKLHCDQCGKEKNVLFTEIEDLHSRYLKGLKVPYSTATLAHDKYVQENYKGEPIPAKEYYREIENYAGKCDCGGNYTFTATSRCPNCKSTNYEPTGDLLLYD
;
A
#
# COMPACT_ATOMS: atom_id res chain seq x y z
N MET A 1 2.94 -2.78 12.88
CA MET A 1 3.22 -3.03 11.47
C MET A 1 4.59 -2.51 11.12
N PRO A 2 5.43 -3.31 10.50
CA PRO A 2 6.73 -2.82 10.09
C PRO A 2 6.58 -1.74 9.02
N VAL A 3 7.49 -0.81 9.00
CA VAL A 3 7.55 0.22 7.97
C VAL A 3 8.19 -0.39 6.73
N LEU A 4 7.44 -0.45 5.65
CA LEU A 4 7.94 -0.92 4.37
C LEU A 4 8.25 0.28 3.49
N THR A 5 9.51 0.42 3.10
CA THR A 5 9.96 1.54 2.27
C THR A 5 10.19 1.11 0.83
N MET A 6 9.94 -0.17 0.53
CA MET A 6 10.16 -0.75 -0.79
C MET A 6 9.05 -1.74 -1.09
N GLY A 7 8.46 -1.62 -2.26
CA GLY A 7 7.50 -2.57 -2.76
C GLY A 7 8.13 -3.57 -3.72
N ALA A 8 7.41 -4.63 -4.02
CA ALA A 8 7.84 -5.66 -4.95
C ALA A 8 6.76 -5.96 -5.97
N SER A 9 7.14 -6.15 -7.21
CA SER A 9 6.27 -6.59 -8.29
C SER A 9 6.83 -7.89 -8.86
N LEU A 10 5.98 -8.89 -9.00
CA LEU A 10 6.36 -10.25 -9.30
C LEU A 10 5.54 -10.76 -10.47
N GLY A 11 6.20 -11.32 -11.49
CA GLY A 11 5.52 -12.01 -12.57
C GLY A 11 5.01 -13.35 -12.09
N VAL A 12 3.77 -13.68 -12.38
CA VAL A 12 3.14 -14.91 -11.93
C VAL A 12 2.28 -15.52 -13.03
N ILE A 13 1.96 -16.81 -12.86
CA ILE A 13 1.01 -17.53 -13.71
C ILE A 13 -0.10 -18.06 -12.83
N CYS A 14 -1.33 -17.78 -13.20
CA CYS A 14 -2.49 -18.31 -12.49
C CYS A 14 -2.52 -19.83 -12.64
N LYS A 15 -2.58 -20.54 -11.51
CA LYS A 15 -2.64 -22.00 -11.53
C LYS A 15 -4.00 -22.54 -11.97
N ASP A 16 -5.04 -21.70 -11.87
CA ASP A 16 -6.40 -22.14 -12.20
C ASP A 16 -6.75 -21.93 -13.67
N CYS A 17 -6.22 -20.90 -14.33
CA CYS A 17 -6.55 -20.63 -15.73
C CYS A 17 -5.34 -20.39 -16.64
N GLY A 18 -4.12 -20.37 -16.11
CA GLY A 18 -2.90 -20.22 -16.91
C GLY A 18 -2.58 -18.80 -17.36
N THR A 19 -3.36 -17.81 -16.97
CA THR A 19 -3.11 -16.41 -17.35
C THR A 19 -1.84 -15.88 -16.66
N GLY A 20 -0.95 -15.28 -17.44
CA GLY A 20 0.22 -14.57 -16.91
C GLY A 20 -0.19 -13.17 -16.48
N TYR A 21 0.27 -12.73 -15.31
CA TYR A 21 0.02 -11.37 -14.83
C TYR A 21 1.07 -10.99 -13.78
N ARG A 22 0.96 -9.79 -13.25
CA ARG A 22 1.87 -9.35 -12.19
C ARG A 22 1.10 -9.12 -10.91
N VAL A 23 1.73 -9.47 -9.80
CA VAL A 23 1.26 -9.11 -8.47
C VAL A 23 2.23 -8.11 -7.87
N SER A 24 1.69 -7.12 -7.18
CA SER A 24 2.50 -6.09 -6.53
C SER A 24 2.05 -5.94 -5.09
N ASP A 25 3.00 -5.72 -4.19
CA ASP A 25 2.72 -5.58 -2.77
C ASP A 25 3.66 -4.56 -2.17
N GLY A 26 3.17 -3.87 -1.14
CA GLY A 26 3.93 -2.82 -0.47
C GLY A 26 3.84 -1.48 -1.18
N GLY A 27 3.92 -0.41 -0.39
CA GLY A 27 3.97 0.95 -0.89
C GLY A 27 5.39 1.38 -1.20
N GLY A 28 5.52 2.61 -1.70
CA GLY A 28 6.80 3.24 -1.93
C GLY A 28 7.05 4.37 -0.95
N PHE A 29 7.96 5.28 -1.31
CA PHE A 29 8.30 6.43 -0.48
C PHE A 29 7.21 7.49 -0.44
N ILE A 30 6.32 7.50 -1.42
CA ILE A 30 5.33 8.57 -1.61
C ILE A 30 3.90 8.06 -1.69
N PHE A 31 3.67 6.76 -1.51
CA PHE A 31 2.32 6.21 -1.65
C PHE A 31 2.14 4.93 -0.83
N HIS A 32 0.88 4.62 -0.55
CA HIS A 32 0.45 3.32 -0.04
C HIS A 32 -0.26 2.57 -1.16
N LYS A 33 -0.07 1.25 -1.21
CA LYS A 33 -0.74 0.39 -2.18
C LYS A 33 -1.78 -0.49 -1.48
N LEU A 34 -3.01 -0.42 -1.97
CA LEU A 34 -4.11 -1.24 -1.51
C LEU A 34 -4.62 -2.10 -2.66
N HIS A 35 -5.38 -3.13 -2.32
CA HIS A 35 -6.02 -3.98 -3.33
C HIS A 35 -7.49 -4.16 -3.00
N CYS A 36 -8.30 -4.30 -4.03
CA CYS A 36 -9.72 -4.61 -3.85
C CYS A 36 -9.86 -6.03 -3.31
N ASP A 37 -10.69 -6.18 -2.29
CA ASP A 37 -10.92 -7.48 -1.63
C ASP A 37 -11.76 -8.44 -2.48
N GLN A 38 -12.33 -7.98 -3.59
CA GLN A 38 -13.13 -8.82 -4.48
C GLN A 38 -12.43 -9.12 -5.80
N CYS A 39 -11.89 -8.11 -6.48
CA CYS A 39 -11.29 -8.31 -7.80
C CYS A 39 -9.76 -8.20 -7.80
N GLY A 40 -9.15 -7.77 -6.70
CA GLY A 40 -7.70 -7.64 -6.59
C GLY A 40 -7.09 -6.44 -7.29
N LYS A 41 -7.91 -5.52 -7.81
CA LYS A 41 -7.41 -4.31 -8.47
C LYS A 41 -6.58 -3.48 -7.50
N GLU A 42 -5.46 -2.96 -7.97
CA GLU A 42 -4.59 -2.11 -7.16
C GLU A 42 -5.10 -0.67 -7.09
N LYS A 43 -4.88 -0.04 -5.95
CA LYS A 43 -5.05 1.40 -5.80
C LYS A 43 -3.89 1.98 -5.02
N ASN A 44 -3.28 3.02 -5.56
CA ASN A 44 -2.23 3.77 -4.87
C ASN A 44 -2.86 5.02 -4.24
N VAL A 45 -2.58 5.23 -2.96
CA VAL A 45 -2.98 6.43 -2.25
C VAL A 45 -1.70 7.21 -2.00
N LEU A 46 -1.57 8.35 -2.67
CA LEU A 46 -0.38 9.20 -2.55
C LEU A 46 -0.39 9.92 -1.21
N PHE A 47 0.78 10.10 -0.61
CA PHE A 47 0.89 10.82 0.66
C PHE A 47 0.41 12.26 0.53
N THR A 48 0.53 12.86 -0.66
CA THR A 48 0.01 14.21 -0.91
C THR A 48 -1.52 14.28 -0.87
N GLU A 49 -2.21 13.18 -1.13
CA GLU A 49 -3.68 13.12 -1.04
C GLU A 49 -4.15 13.10 0.42
N ILE A 50 -3.32 12.59 1.32
CA ILE A 50 -3.65 12.40 2.74
C ILE A 50 -2.65 13.16 3.63
N GLU A 51 -2.22 14.32 3.17
CA GLU A 51 -1.10 15.06 3.77
C GLU A 51 -1.23 15.26 5.29
N ASP A 52 -2.38 15.72 5.76
CA ASP A 52 -2.60 15.91 7.20
C ASP A 52 -2.56 14.59 7.95
N LEU A 53 -3.25 13.59 7.43
CA LEU A 53 -3.31 12.27 8.05
C LEU A 53 -1.91 11.63 8.10
N HIS A 54 -1.13 11.75 7.04
CA HIS A 54 0.23 11.23 6.99
C HIS A 54 1.14 11.95 7.98
N SER A 55 0.99 13.28 8.12
CA SER A 55 1.73 14.06 9.10
C SER A 55 1.43 13.63 10.53
N ARG A 56 0.17 13.32 10.82
CA ARG A 56 -0.23 12.79 12.13
C ARG A 56 0.42 11.44 12.41
N TYR A 57 0.51 10.59 11.39
CA TYR A 57 1.17 9.30 11.50
C TYR A 57 2.67 9.47 11.76
N LEU A 58 3.34 10.33 10.99
CA LEU A 58 4.76 10.64 11.19
C LEU A 58 5.02 11.15 12.59
N LYS A 59 4.15 12.03 13.09
CA LYS A 59 4.26 12.61 14.44
C LYS A 59 4.25 11.53 15.52
N GLY A 60 3.50 10.47 15.32
CA GLY A 60 3.41 9.36 16.27
C GLY A 60 4.55 8.36 16.17
N LEU A 61 5.35 8.40 15.11
CA LEU A 61 6.50 7.52 14.96
C LEU A 61 7.68 8.04 15.76
N LYS A 62 8.48 7.12 16.28
CA LYS A 62 9.71 7.49 17.02
C LYS A 62 10.90 7.64 16.09
N VAL A 63 10.79 7.17 14.87
CA VAL A 63 11.85 7.19 13.85
C VAL A 63 11.26 7.68 12.54
N PRO A 64 12.09 8.18 11.60
CA PRO A 64 11.60 8.55 10.28
C PRO A 64 10.96 7.36 9.55
N TYR A 65 10.01 7.66 8.66
CA TYR A 65 9.32 6.64 7.87
C TYR A 65 10.28 5.90 6.93
N SER A 66 11.20 6.63 6.31
CA SER A 66 12.18 6.03 5.40
C SER A 66 13.48 6.82 5.38
N THR A 67 14.55 6.20 4.88
CA THR A 67 15.82 6.91 4.69
C THR A 67 15.74 7.92 3.55
N ALA A 68 14.91 7.65 2.54
CA ALA A 68 14.72 8.58 1.42
C ALA A 68 14.00 9.86 1.82
N THR A 69 13.16 9.80 2.85
CA THR A 69 12.36 10.94 3.32
C THR A 69 12.82 11.43 4.69
N LEU A 70 14.04 11.08 5.11
CA LEU A 70 14.57 11.33 6.45
C LEU A 70 14.41 12.78 6.90
N ALA A 71 14.85 13.73 6.08
CA ALA A 71 14.82 15.14 6.45
C ALA A 71 13.39 15.66 6.59
N HIS A 72 12.51 15.28 5.66
CA HIS A 72 11.10 15.65 5.68
C HIS A 72 10.42 15.08 6.93
N ASP A 73 10.63 13.80 7.20
CA ASP A 73 9.97 13.11 8.30
C ASP A 73 10.37 13.69 9.65
N LYS A 74 11.65 13.96 9.81
CA LYS A 74 12.16 14.62 11.03
C LYS A 74 11.59 16.01 11.20
N TYR A 75 11.51 16.78 10.12
CA TYR A 75 10.93 18.13 10.17
C TYR A 75 9.47 18.07 10.63
N VAL A 76 8.68 17.16 10.07
CA VAL A 76 7.28 16.99 10.45
C VAL A 76 7.17 16.54 11.92
N GLN A 77 7.97 15.59 12.34
CA GLN A 77 7.95 15.09 13.71
C GLN A 77 8.26 16.18 14.73
N GLU A 78 9.12 17.12 14.38
CA GLU A 78 9.52 18.22 15.27
C GLU A 78 8.56 19.41 15.22
N ASN A 79 7.93 19.67 14.09
CA ASN A 79 7.22 20.92 13.83
C ASN A 79 5.72 20.79 13.64
N TYR A 80 5.20 19.64 13.27
CA TYR A 80 3.76 19.46 13.10
C TYR A 80 3.05 19.56 14.45
N LYS A 81 2.01 20.40 14.52
CA LYS A 81 1.31 20.69 15.78
C LYS A 81 0.00 19.93 15.97
N GLY A 82 -0.39 19.10 14.99
CA GLY A 82 -1.58 18.27 15.12
C GLY A 82 -1.36 17.08 16.05
N GLU A 83 -2.45 16.40 16.37
CA GLU A 83 -2.40 15.23 17.23
C GLU A 83 -1.85 14.03 16.49
N PRO A 84 -0.96 13.24 17.10
CA PRO A 84 -0.51 12.00 16.49
C PRO A 84 -1.66 11.00 16.35
N ILE A 85 -1.54 10.06 15.43
CA ILE A 85 -2.53 9.02 15.22
C ILE A 85 -1.83 7.65 15.33
N PRO A 86 -2.41 6.68 16.06
CA PRO A 86 -1.85 5.33 16.11
C PRO A 86 -1.88 4.65 14.74
N ALA A 87 -0.91 3.79 14.47
CA ALA A 87 -0.79 3.12 13.18
C ALA A 87 -2.09 2.41 12.76
N LYS A 88 -2.72 1.71 13.69
CA LYS A 88 -3.97 0.97 13.41
C LYS A 88 -5.08 1.89 12.90
N GLU A 89 -5.24 3.05 13.52
CA GLU A 89 -6.24 4.02 13.09
C GLU A 89 -5.84 4.68 11.77
N TYR A 90 -4.56 4.96 11.60
CA TYR A 90 -4.02 5.53 10.37
C TYR A 90 -4.36 4.66 9.16
N TYR A 91 -4.08 3.36 9.24
CA TYR A 91 -4.35 2.45 8.14
C TYR A 91 -5.84 2.29 7.88
N ARG A 92 -6.67 2.30 8.92
CA ARG A 92 -8.12 2.27 8.77
C ARG A 92 -8.64 3.51 8.04
N GLU A 93 -8.12 4.68 8.38
CA GLU A 93 -8.52 5.93 7.71
C GLU A 93 -8.12 5.93 6.23
N ILE A 94 -6.98 5.34 5.91
CA ILE A 94 -6.55 5.22 4.51
C ILE A 94 -7.49 4.29 3.75
N GLU A 95 -7.89 3.17 4.35
CA GLU A 95 -8.87 2.27 3.72
C GLU A 95 -10.20 2.98 3.49
N ASN A 96 -10.66 3.75 4.45
CA ASN A 96 -11.89 4.55 4.30
C ASN A 96 -11.75 5.57 3.18
N TYR A 97 -10.62 6.24 3.10
CA TYR A 97 -10.34 7.21 2.04
C TYR A 97 -10.32 6.54 0.66
N ALA A 98 -9.67 5.40 0.55
CA ALA A 98 -9.57 4.65 -0.70
C ALA A 98 -10.95 4.19 -1.19
N GLY A 99 -11.82 3.78 -0.26
CA GLY A 99 -13.23 3.53 -0.53
C GLY A 99 -13.51 2.26 -1.30
N LYS A 100 -14.50 2.33 -2.17
CA LYS A 100 -14.97 1.18 -2.93
C LYS A 100 -14.36 1.10 -4.32
N CYS A 101 -14.15 -0.12 -4.77
CA CYS A 101 -13.76 -0.43 -6.14
C CYS A 101 -15.01 -0.42 -7.04
N ASP A 102 -14.82 -0.19 -8.33
CA ASP A 102 -15.88 -0.22 -9.33
C ASP A 102 -16.62 -1.56 -9.36
N CYS A 103 -15.96 -2.64 -8.95
CA CYS A 103 -16.57 -3.98 -8.90
C CYS A 103 -17.49 -4.17 -7.70
N GLY A 104 -17.57 -3.21 -6.78
CA GLY A 104 -18.37 -3.30 -5.56
C GLY A 104 -17.60 -3.74 -4.33
N GLY A 105 -16.35 -4.16 -4.47
CA GLY A 105 -15.48 -4.50 -3.35
C GLY A 105 -14.88 -3.27 -2.69
N ASN A 106 -14.06 -3.49 -1.67
CA ASN A 106 -13.39 -2.42 -0.93
C ASN A 106 -11.87 -2.56 -1.06
N TYR A 107 -11.18 -1.42 -1.14
CA TYR A 107 -9.72 -1.41 -1.13
C TYR A 107 -9.24 -1.57 0.30
N THR A 108 -8.40 -2.59 0.53
CA THR A 108 -7.84 -2.88 1.85
C THR A 108 -6.34 -3.17 1.76
N PHE A 109 -5.65 -3.05 2.90
CA PHE A 109 -4.23 -3.41 2.98
C PHE A 109 -4.01 -4.92 3.05
N THR A 110 -5.02 -5.68 3.47
CA THR A 110 -4.90 -7.14 3.64
C THR A 110 -5.26 -7.92 2.39
N ALA A 111 -5.96 -7.30 1.45
CA ALA A 111 -6.30 -7.94 0.18
C ALA A 111 -5.06 -8.09 -0.70
N THR A 112 -5.06 -9.11 -1.54
CA THR A 112 -3.97 -9.42 -2.45
C THR A 112 -4.39 -9.26 -3.90
N SER A 113 -3.43 -9.20 -4.81
CA SER A 113 -3.69 -9.23 -6.23
C SER A 113 -4.40 -10.52 -6.62
N ARG A 114 -5.28 -10.44 -7.61
CA ARG A 114 -6.01 -11.58 -8.16
C ARG A 114 -5.80 -11.68 -9.66
N CYS A 115 -5.95 -12.88 -10.20
CA CYS A 115 -5.90 -13.09 -11.64
C CYS A 115 -6.93 -12.19 -12.33
N PRO A 116 -6.52 -11.38 -13.32
CA PRO A 116 -7.44 -10.49 -14.02
C PRO A 116 -8.51 -11.24 -14.83
N ASN A 117 -8.24 -12.50 -15.16
CA ASN A 117 -9.16 -13.32 -15.95
C ASN A 117 -10.18 -14.08 -15.08
N CYS A 118 -9.72 -14.86 -14.10
CA CYS A 118 -10.61 -15.71 -13.31
C CYS A 118 -10.75 -15.30 -11.85
N LYS A 119 -10.06 -14.23 -11.41
CA LYS A 119 -10.09 -13.69 -10.05
C LYS A 119 -9.52 -14.61 -8.98
N SER A 120 -8.82 -15.67 -9.37
CA SER A 120 -8.16 -16.58 -8.44
C SER A 120 -6.97 -15.90 -7.76
N THR A 121 -6.70 -16.29 -6.52
CA THR A 121 -5.48 -15.92 -5.81
C THR A 121 -4.43 -17.02 -5.87
N ASN A 122 -4.70 -18.10 -6.60
CA ASN A 122 -3.82 -19.26 -6.69
C ASN A 122 -2.86 -19.10 -7.88
N TYR A 123 -1.64 -18.69 -7.60
CA TYR A 123 -0.64 -18.44 -8.63
C TYR A 123 0.72 -18.98 -8.22
N GLU A 124 1.63 -19.06 -9.19
CA GLU A 124 3.03 -19.38 -8.95
C GLU A 124 3.94 -18.36 -9.62
N PRO A 125 5.10 -18.04 -9.01
CA PRO A 125 6.05 -17.08 -9.58
C PRO A 125 6.70 -17.62 -10.85
N THR A 126 7.01 -16.68 -11.77
CA THR A 126 7.78 -17.00 -12.98
C THR A 126 9.28 -16.77 -12.80
N GLY A 127 9.70 -16.16 -11.69
CA GLY A 127 11.08 -15.75 -11.46
C GLY A 127 11.36 -14.30 -11.83
N ASP A 128 10.40 -13.61 -12.41
CA ASP A 128 10.53 -12.20 -12.78
C ASP A 128 10.15 -11.32 -11.58
N LEU A 129 11.15 -10.67 -11.00
CA LEU A 129 10.99 -9.83 -9.81
C LEU A 129 11.48 -8.42 -10.08
N LEU A 130 10.66 -7.43 -9.72
CA LEU A 130 11.00 -6.02 -9.78
C LEU A 130 10.78 -5.39 -8.41
N LEU A 131 11.80 -4.73 -7.88
CA LEU A 131 11.67 -3.93 -6.65
C LEU A 131 11.43 -2.48 -7.02
N TYR A 132 10.58 -1.78 -6.28
CA TYR A 132 10.27 -0.36 -6.53
C TYR A 132 10.16 0.41 -5.22
N ASP A 133 10.32 1.71 -5.33
CA ASP A 133 10.24 2.64 -4.19
C ASP A 133 8.97 3.48 -4.21
#